data_f258aed8bb4ec9c0bbf2b8d7a71b2e73
#
_entry.id   f258aed8bb4ec9c0bbf2b8d7a71b2e73
#
_cell.length_a   1.000
_cell.length_b   1.000
_cell.length_c   1.000
_cell.angle_alpha   90.00
_cell.angle_beta   90.00
_cell.angle_gamma   90.00
#
_symmetry.space_group_name_H-M   'P 1'
#
loop_
_entity.id
_entity.type
_entity.pdbx_description
1 polymer ?
#
loop_
_entity_poly.entity_id
_entity_poly.type
_entity_poly.pdbx_seq_one_letter_code
_entity_poly.pdbx_strand_id
1 'polypeptide(L)' 'MQFDPEELTISVGDTVTWTNNDGMSHTATSTDGPESFDSGNIGSGNTWSFTFTEAGTYEYKCDYHSSMTATIIVNA' A
#
# COMPACT_ATOMS: atom_id res chain seq x y z
N MET A 1 -8.09 -11.09 -6.78
CA MET A 1 -7.56 -9.74 -6.61
C MET A 1 -6.51 -9.70 -5.54
N GLN A 2 -5.37 -9.12 -5.84
CA GLN A 2 -4.27 -9.03 -4.90
C GLN A 2 -3.39 -7.85 -5.25
N PHE A 3 -2.63 -7.38 -4.27
CA PHE A 3 -1.56 -6.41 -4.53
C PHE A 3 -0.40 -7.11 -5.23
N ASP A 4 0.29 -6.40 -6.10
CA ASP A 4 1.41 -6.95 -6.85
C ASP A 4 2.56 -5.93 -6.85
N PRO A 5 3.68 -6.26 -6.17
CA PRO A 5 3.91 -7.48 -5.39
C PRO A 5 3.20 -7.44 -4.04
N GLU A 6 3.00 -8.62 -3.44
CA GLU A 6 2.41 -8.73 -2.11
C GLU A 6 3.42 -8.44 -1.00
N GLU A 7 4.70 -8.45 -1.32
CA GLU A 7 5.77 -8.03 -0.41
C GLU A 7 6.78 -7.19 -1.17
N LEU A 8 7.10 -6.02 -0.63
CA LEU A 8 8.02 -5.08 -1.24
C LEU A 8 9.00 -4.58 -0.20
N THR A 9 10.29 -4.53 -0.55
CA THR A 9 11.34 -3.98 0.31
C THR A 9 11.85 -2.68 -0.30
N ILE A 10 11.84 -1.62 0.51
CA ILE A 10 12.30 -0.28 0.11
C ILE A 10 13.18 0.30 1.20
N SER A 11 13.68 1.50 0.98
CA SER A 11 14.49 2.26 1.96
C SER A 11 13.73 3.50 2.44
N VAL A 12 14.08 3.98 3.62
CA VAL A 12 13.54 5.23 4.16
C VAL A 12 13.72 6.34 3.13
N GLY A 13 12.66 7.11 2.91
CA GLY A 13 12.63 8.18 1.93
C GLY A 13 12.10 7.79 0.57
N ASP A 14 11.92 6.48 0.33
CA ASP A 14 11.35 6.01 -0.93
C ASP A 14 9.85 6.26 -0.97
N THR A 15 9.35 6.50 -2.19
CA THR A 15 7.93 6.68 -2.45
C THR A 15 7.39 5.47 -3.18
N VAL A 16 6.28 4.93 -2.68
CA VAL A 16 5.56 3.84 -3.33
C VAL A 16 4.32 4.42 -4.01
N THR A 17 4.11 4.03 -5.25
CA THR A 17 2.93 4.42 -6.02
C THR A 17 2.07 3.20 -6.29
N TRP A 18 0.82 3.26 -5.86
CA TRP A 18 -0.17 2.23 -6.16
C TRP A 18 -0.92 2.64 -7.42
N THR A 19 -0.99 1.73 -8.38
CA THR A 19 -1.73 1.93 -9.62
C THR A 19 -2.85 0.90 -9.69
N ASN A 20 -4.07 1.36 -9.84
CA ASN A 20 -5.22 0.47 -9.98
C ASN A 20 -5.50 0.18 -11.45
N ASN A 21 -5.13 -1.03 -11.88
CA ASN A 21 -5.36 -1.49 -13.25
C ASN A 21 -6.65 -2.30 -13.40
N ASP A 22 -7.40 -2.48 -12.31
CA ASP A 22 -8.65 -3.22 -12.34
C ASP A 22 -9.81 -2.33 -12.72
N GLY A 23 -10.92 -2.96 -13.12
CA GLY A 23 -12.17 -2.25 -13.35
C GLY A 23 -12.93 -1.90 -12.06
N MET A 24 -12.42 -2.30 -10.91
CA MET A 24 -13.03 -2.06 -9.60
C MET A 24 -12.17 -1.11 -8.77
N SER A 25 -12.78 -0.36 -7.87
CA SER A 25 -12.06 0.49 -6.94
C SER A 25 -11.38 -0.31 -5.85
N HIS A 26 -10.23 0.19 -5.37
CA HIS A 26 -9.48 -0.41 -4.27
C HIS A 26 -9.01 0.68 -3.31
N THR A 27 -8.51 0.27 -2.15
CA THR A 27 -7.80 1.16 -1.23
C THR A 27 -6.46 0.54 -0.85
N ALA A 28 -5.54 1.36 -0.36
CA ALA A 28 -4.32 0.90 0.32
C ALA A 28 -4.35 1.49 1.72
N THR A 29 -4.75 0.69 2.69
CA THR A 29 -5.02 1.14 4.06
C THR A 29 -4.15 0.37 5.03
N SER A 30 -3.27 1.06 5.77
CA SER A 30 -2.38 0.40 6.72
C SER A 30 -3.16 -0.23 7.87
N THR A 31 -2.72 -1.43 8.27
CA THR A 31 -3.26 -2.14 9.44
C THR A 31 -2.25 -2.23 10.56
N ASP A 32 -0.95 -2.12 10.23
CA ASP A 32 0.13 -2.20 11.21
C ASP A 32 1.37 -1.50 10.66
N GLY A 33 2.20 -0.96 11.55
CA GLY A 33 3.46 -0.34 11.16
C GLY A 33 3.73 0.96 11.90
N PRO A 34 4.97 1.50 11.74
CA PRO A 34 5.38 2.74 12.42
C PRO A 34 4.58 3.98 12.03
N GLU A 35 4.10 4.04 10.78
CA GLU A 35 3.26 5.13 10.29
C GLU A 35 1.94 4.58 9.81
N SER A 36 0.90 5.40 9.85
CA SER A 36 -0.41 5.03 9.29
C SER A 36 -0.61 5.73 7.95
N PHE A 37 -1.19 5.00 7.00
CA PHE A 37 -1.59 5.59 5.73
C PHE A 37 -2.94 5.03 5.28
N ASP A 38 -3.65 5.82 4.50
CA ASP A 38 -4.94 5.43 3.95
C ASP A 38 -5.13 6.22 2.65
N SER A 39 -5.12 5.50 1.55
CA SER A 39 -5.27 6.12 0.24
C SER A 39 -6.67 6.69 0.00
N GLY A 40 -7.66 6.17 0.72
CA GLY A 40 -9.03 6.35 0.31
C GLY A 40 -9.30 5.57 -0.97
N ASN A 41 -10.36 5.90 -1.65
CA ASN A 41 -10.76 5.20 -2.86
C ASN A 41 -9.80 5.46 -4.03
N ILE A 42 -9.22 4.40 -4.57
CA ILE A 42 -8.42 4.47 -5.80
C ILE A 42 -9.27 3.86 -6.91
N GLY A 43 -9.85 4.72 -7.73
CA GLY A 43 -10.69 4.29 -8.85
C GLY A 43 -9.87 3.62 -9.95
N SER A 44 -10.56 2.93 -10.86
CA SER A 44 -9.94 2.29 -12.00
C SER A 44 -9.09 3.28 -12.80
N GLY A 45 -7.85 2.90 -13.09
CA GLY A 45 -6.91 3.73 -13.83
C GLY A 45 -6.23 4.83 -13.02
N ASN A 46 -6.57 4.98 -11.76
CA ASN A 46 -6.00 6.02 -10.89
C ASN A 46 -4.80 5.51 -10.10
N THR A 47 -4.05 6.44 -9.53
CA THR A 47 -2.87 6.16 -8.73
C THR A 47 -2.92 6.90 -7.41
N TRP A 48 -2.14 6.40 -6.43
CA TRP A 48 -1.93 7.05 -5.15
C TRP A 48 -0.50 6.76 -4.69
N SER A 49 0.16 7.74 -4.10
CA SER A 49 1.55 7.60 -3.66
C SER A 49 1.70 7.96 -2.18
N PHE A 50 2.65 7.29 -1.52
CA PHE A 50 3.01 7.58 -0.14
C PHE A 50 4.51 7.43 0.03
N THR A 51 5.13 8.40 0.72
CA THR A 51 6.57 8.39 1.03
C THR A 51 6.76 7.87 2.44
N PHE A 52 7.59 6.84 2.60
CA PHE A 52 7.84 6.21 3.89
C PHE A 52 9.04 6.87 4.55
N THR A 53 8.85 7.44 5.74
CA THR A 53 9.88 8.18 6.47
C THR A 53 10.41 7.45 7.69
N GLU A 54 9.81 6.33 8.07
CA GLU A 54 10.25 5.53 9.21
C GLU A 54 10.50 4.08 8.80
N ALA A 55 11.66 3.54 9.22
CA ALA A 55 12.00 2.15 8.98
C ALA A 55 11.10 1.22 9.80
N GLY A 56 10.80 0.06 9.26
CA GLY A 56 9.98 -0.95 9.92
C GLY A 56 9.20 -1.78 8.92
N THR A 57 8.34 -2.65 9.46
CA THR A 57 7.47 -3.49 8.64
C THR A 57 6.06 -2.94 8.69
N TYR A 58 5.49 -2.73 7.52
CA TYR A 58 4.15 -2.18 7.35
C TYR A 58 3.26 -3.24 6.73
N GLU A 59 2.06 -3.41 7.29
CA GLU A 59 1.04 -4.25 6.69
C GLU A 59 -0.13 -3.39 6.28
N TYR A 60 -0.72 -3.71 5.14
CA TYR A 60 -1.86 -2.95 4.63
C TYR A 60 -2.85 -3.86 3.90
N LYS A 61 -4.02 -3.33 3.66
CA LYS A 61 -5.12 -4.07 3.02
C LYS A 61 -5.94 -3.16 2.13
N CYS A 62 -6.81 -3.79 1.33
CA CYS A 62 -7.89 -3.10 0.65
C CYS A 62 -9.14 -3.17 1.52
N ASP A 63 -9.76 -2.02 1.80
CA ASP A 63 -10.96 -1.98 2.65
C ASP A 63 -12.17 -2.69 2.02
N TYR A 64 -12.20 -2.78 0.69
CA TYR A 64 -13.31 -3.41 -0.04
C TYR A 64 -13.18 -4.92 -0.16
N HIS A 65 -11.97 -5.45 0.03
CA HIS A 65 -11.67 -6.87 -0.16
C HIS A 65 -10.74 -7.32 0.98
N SER A 66 -11.31 -7.86 2.05
CA SER A 66 -10.56 -8.14 3.29
C SER A 66 -9.43 -9.16 3.11
N SER A 67 -9.49 -10.00 2.08
CA SER A 67 -8.43 -10.96 1.78
C SER A 67 -7.26 -10.34 0.99
N MET A 68 -7.41 -9.11 0.52
CA MET A 68 -6.40 -8.42 -0.27
C MET A 68 -5.46 -7.68 0.68
N THR A 69 -4.35 -8.34 1.05
CA THR A 69 -3.37 -7.82 2.02
C THR A 69 -1.97 -7.84 1.42
N ALA A 70 -1.09 -7.01 1.95
CA ALA A 70 0.31 -6.96 1.51
C ALA A 70 1.22 -6.39 2.61
N THR A 71 2.52 -6.49 2.38
CA THR A 71 3.55 -6.08 3.33
C THR A 71 4.59 -5.22 2.63
N ILE A 72 5.00 -4.14 3.28
CA ILE A 72 6.13 -3.32 2.84
C ILE A 72 7.16 -3.29 3.96
N ILE A 73 8.40 -3.63 3.62
CA ILE A 73 9.54 -3.59 4.54
C ILE A 73 10.37 -2.36 4.17
N VAL A 74 10.53 -1.46 5.13
CA VAL A 74 11.29 -0.22 4.93
C VAL A 74 12.59 -0.33 5.72
N ASN A 75 13.70 -0.36 5.02
CA ASN A 75 15.03 -0.41 5.62
C ASN A 75 15.55 1.01 5.87
N ALA A 76 16.30 1.13 6.94
CA ALA A 76 16.95 2.39 7.29
C ALA A 76 18.03 2.78 6.27
#